data_e87e9c4c783b61fac5ad8852932f717b
#
_entry.id   e87e9c4c783b61fac5ad8852932f717b
#
_cell.length_a   1.000
_cell.length_b   1.000
_cell.length_c   1.000
_cell.angle_alpha   90.00
_cell.angle_beta   90.00
_cell.angle_gamma   90.00
#
_symmetry.space_group_name_H-M   'P 1'
#
loop_
_entity.id
_entity.type
_entity.pdbx_description
1 polymer ?
#
loop_
_entity_poly.entity_id
_entity_poly.type
_entity_poly.pdbx_seq_one_letter_code
_entity_poly.pdbx_strand_id
1 'polypeptide(L)'
;MTDEHDTGPSPLARTHAAAPRTLPWAEEAPTALLVLANGTVIPGRGAGATGSAVGEVCFNTAMTGYQEILTDPSYAGQIITFTFPHIGNVGVNNEDIETSNLAASSGVKGCVLRTSITAPSNWRAAQDLDSWLKARGIIAITGIDTRALTALIRENGMQNAVIAHSPDGVFDIDALKREAAAWSGMVGLDLAKDVTCGQSYTWDETSWRWGEGYGRQEHPRFHVVAIDFGLKRNILRELAAVGCKITVVPADTSAEAILAREPDGVFVSNGPGDPAATGEYAVPELKKIIDSGVPTFGICLGHQMLG
;
A
#
# COMPACT_ATOMS: atom_id res chain seq x y z
N MET A 1 85.00 29.34 -3.16
CA MET A 1 83.92 28.94 -4.13
C MET A 1 83.00 28.16 -3.27
N THR A 2 81.90 28.80 -2.94
CA THR A 2 80.87 28.37 -1.96
C THR A 2 79.74 27.82 -2.70
N ASP A 3 79.40 26.54 -2.44
CA ASP A 3 78.17 25.92 -2.90
C ASP A 3 77.03 26.16 -1.89
N GLU A 4 76.07 26.93 -2.28
CA GLU A 4 74.81 27.15 -1.55
C GLU A 4 73.86 25.97 -1.83
N HIS A 5 73.54 25.20 -0.79
CA HIS A 5 72.43 24.23 -0.83
C HIS A 5 71.12 24.94 -0.53
N ASP A 6 70.33 25.06 -1.55
CA ASP A 6 68.91 25.48 -1.48
C ASP A 6 68.09 24.37 -0.85
N THR A 7 67.57 24.60 0.35
CA THR A 7 66.60 23.73 1.04
C THR A 7 65.19 24.26 0.86
N GLY A 8 64.51 23.81 -0.23
CA GLY A 8 63.11 24.06 -0.46
C GLY A 8 62.23 23.46 0.65
N PRO A 9 61.07 24.06 0.96
CA PRO A 9 60.22 23.63 2.08
C PRO A 9 59.57 22.29 1.81
N SER A 10 59.67 21.40 2.83
CA SER A 10 59.02 20.08 2.91
C SER A 10 57.50 20.19 2.69
N PRO A 11 56.86 19.28 1.92
CA PRO A 11 55.41 19.28 1.72
C PRO A 11 54.71 18.90 3.02
N LEU A 12 53.90 19.84 3.50
CA LEU A 12 53.01 19.64 4.64
C LEU A 12 52.14 18.38 4.45
N ALA A 13 52.32 17.43 5.36
CA ALA A 13 51.49 16.25 5.48
C ALA A 13 50.02 16.67 5.64
N ARG A 14 49.20 16.41 4.65
CA ARG A 14 47.74 16.49 4.76
C ARG A 14 47.29 15.39 5.70
N THR A 15 46.99 15.73 6.94
CA THR A 15 46.28 14.87 7.87
C THR A 15 44.87 14.66 7.32
N HIS A 16 44.66 13.56 6.65
CA HIS A 16 43.28 13.06 6.40
C HIS A 16 42.68 12.79 7.78
N ALA A 17 41.74 13.63 8.19
CA ALA A 17 40.88 13.31 9.32
C ALA A 17 40.17 12.00 8.96
N ALA A 18 40.51 10.92 9.66
CA ALA A 18 39.79 9.65 9.52
C ALA A 18 38.34 9.88 9.92
N ALA A 19 37.41 9.46 9.06
CA ALA A 19 35.99 9.42 9.42
C ALA A 19 35.85 8.67 10.77
N PRO A 20 34.96 9.12 11.67
CA PRO A 20 34.79 8.49 12.96
C PRO A 20 34.46 6.99 12.74
N ARG A 21 35.33 6.12 13.28
CA ARG A 21 35.10 4.67 13.30
C ARG A 21 33.91 4.44 14.23
N THR A 22 32.73 4.12 13.66
CA THR A 22 31.65 3.57 14.45
C THR A 22 32.12 2.23 15.03
N LEU A 23 32.05 2.11 16.35
CA LEU A 23 32.35 0.86 17.02
C LEU A 23 31.33 -0.19 16.60
N PRO A 24 31.70 -1.46 16.38
CA PRO A 24 30.80 -2.50 15.86
C PRO A 24 29.56 -2.76 16.73
N TRP A 25 29.56 -2.27 17.95
CA TRP A 25 28.46 -2.36 18.93
C TRP A 25 27.76 -1.01 19.21
N ALA A 26 28.12 0.05 18.50
CA ALA A 26 27.41 1.31 18.63
C ALA A 26 25.99 1.12 17.98
N GLU A 27 24.94 1.39 18.73
CA GLU A 27 23.59 1.45 18.18
C GLU A 27 23.57 2.55 17.10
N GLU A 28 23.26 2.17 15.89
CA GLU A 28 23.09 3.13 14.81
C GLU A 28 21.87 3.99 15.08
N ALA A 29 22.00 5.31 14.92
CA ALA A 29 20.90 6.23 15.09
C ALA A 29 19.71 5.85 14.18
N PRO A 30 18.47 5.95 14.69
CA PRO A 30 17.29 5.64 13.88
C PRO A 30 17.19 6.61 12.69
N THR A 31 16.85 6.07 11.52
CA THR A 31 16.61 6.86 10.31
C THR A 31 15.13 6.89 9.95
N ALA A 32 14.27 6.24 10.74
CA ALA A 32 12.81 6.33 10.61
C ALA A 32 12.13 6.31 11.97
N LEU A 33 10.96 6.92 12.02
CA LEU A 33 10.07 6.92 13.19
C LEU A 33 8.65 6.53 12.78
N LEU A 34 7.98 5.74 13.61
CA LEU A 34 6.53 5.62 13.63
C LEU A 34 6.01 6.33 14.88
N VAL A 35 5.23 7.37 14.69
CA VAL A 35 4.72 8.22 15.78
C VAL A 35 3.21 8.07 15.86
N LEU A 36 2.70 7.43 16.92
CA LEU A 36 1.27 7.22 17.12
C LEU A 36 0.59 8.47 17.70
N ALA A 37 -0.69 8.63 17.44
CA ALA A 37 -1.50 9.77 17.93
C ALA A 37 -1.53 9.88 19.46
N ASN A 38 -1.33 8.77 20.19
CA ASN A 38 -1.21 8.77 21.65
C ASN A 38 0.15 9.28 22.16
N GLY A 39 1.04 9.74 21.27
CA GLY A 39 2.37 10.25 21.57
C GLY A 39 3.48 9.20 21.63
N THR A 40 3.17 7.92 21.45
CA THR A 40 4.20 6.86 21.40
C THR A 40 5.08 7.04 20.18
N VAL A 41 6.41 7.00 20.37
CA VAL A 41 7.41 7.09 19.30
C VAL A 41 8.15 5.76 19.21
N ILE A 42 8.11 5.12 18.06
CA ILE A 42 8.77 3.84 17.78
C ILE A 42 9.87 4.09 16.77
N PRO A 43 11.14 4.04 17.19
CA PRO A 43 12.29 4.24 16.32
C PRO A 43 12.62 2.98 15.52
N GLY A 44 13.12 3.17 14.30
CA GLY A 44 13.57 2.09 13.42
C GLY A 44 14.49 2.58 12.31
N ARG A 45 14.67 1.77 11.29
CA ARG A 45 15.49 2.08 10.11
C ARG A 45 14.60 2.34 8.92
N GLY A 46 14.85 3.43 8.22
CA GLY A 46 14.08 3.78 7.02
C GLY A 46 14.45 2.95 5.81
N ALA A 47 13.46 2.68 4.99
CA ALA A 47 13.56 2.11 3.65
C ALA A 47 12.47 2.75 2.75
N GLY A 48 12.55 2.53 1.45
CA GLY A 48 11.62 3.16 0.52
C GLY A 48 11.83 4.66 0.40
N ALA A 49 10.74 5.42 0.20
CA ALA A 49 10.77 6.86 0.04
C ALA A 49 11.18 7.59 1.32
N THR A 50 11.72 8.81 1.18
CA THR A 50 12.01 9.74 2.28
C THR A 50 10.86 10.73 2.47
N GLY A 51 10.73 11.30 3.69
CA GLY A 51 9.69 12.25 4.05
C GLY A 51 8.79 11.74 5.16
N SER A 52 7.55 12.23 5.23
CA SER A 52 6.53 11.78 6.19
C SER A 52 5.19 11.55 5.52
N ALA A 53 4.39 10.65 6.11
CA ALA A 53 3.01 10.41 5.71
C ALA A 53 2.16 10.08 6.93
N VAL A 54 0.95 10.63 6.99
CA VAL A 54 -0.04 10.33 8.02
C VAL A 54 -1.01 9.26 7.52
N GLY A 55 -1.40 8.34 8.40
CA GLY A 55 -2.37 7.29 8.07
C GLY A 55 -2.78 6.49 9.30
N GLU A 56 -3.78 5.64 9.13
CA GLU A 56 -4.20 4.69 10.15
C GLU A 56 -3.31 3.45 10.13
N VAL A 57 -2.77 3.05 11.29
CA VAL A 57 -1.94 1.84 11.38
C VAL A 57 -2.83 0.61 11.47
N CYS A 58 -2.75 -0.24 10.46
CA CYS A 58 -3.37 -1.57 10.45
C CYS A 58 -2.31 -2.67 10.42
N PHE A 59 -2.73 -3.94 10.45
CA PHE A 59 -1.82 -5.07 10.28
C PHE A 59 -2.36 -6.10 9.29
N ASN A 60 -1.44 -6.80 8.64
CA ASN A 60 -1.75 -7.90 7.74
C ASN A 60 -0.98 -9.16 8.18
N THR A 61 -1.65 -10.30 8.26
CA THR A 61 -1.09 -11.57 8.76
C THR A 61 -0.73 -12.56 7.65
N ALA A 62 -0.85 -12.18 6.39
CA ALA A 62 -0.46 -13.03 5.27
C ALA A 62 1.06 -13.30 5.29
N MET A 63 1.43 -14.53 4.96
CA MET A 63 2.84 -14.95 4.87
C MET A 63 3.46 -14.62 3.51
N THR A 64 2.63 -14.35 2.49
CA THR A 64 3.01 -14.06 1.11
C THR A 64 2.14 -12.95 0.55
N GLY A 65 2.47 -12.44 -0.65
CA GLY A 65 1.62 -11.47 -1.34
C GLY A 65 1.77 -10.03 -0.83
N TYR A 66 2.94 -9.65 -0.33
CA TYR A 66 3.15 -8.29 0.17
C TYR A 66 3.03 -7.22 -0.93
N GLN A 67 3.37 -7.55 -2.18
CA GLN A 67 3.23 -6.62 -3.31
C GLN A 67 1.76 -6.41 -3.65
N GLU A 68 0.97 -7.46 -3.67
CA GLU A 68 -0.49 -7.41 -3.86
C GLU A 68 -1.14 -6.60 -2.73
N ILE A 69 -0.72 -6.81 -1.47
CA ILE A 69 -1.21 -6.04 -0.33
C ILE A 69 -0.86 -4.55 -0.45
N LEU A 70 0.38 -4.21 -0.84
CA LEU A 70 0.83 -2.83 -1.01
C LEU A 70 0.19 -2.12 -2.22
N THR A 71 -0.39 -2.88 -3.15
CA THR A 71 -1.08 -2.36 -4.34
C THR A 71 -2.59 -2.50 -4.27
N ASP A 72 -3.14 -3.09 -3.19
CA ASP A 72 -4.57 -3.21 -2.96
C ASP A 72 -5.17 -1.85 -2.58
N PRO A 73 -6.09 -1.27 -3.37
CA PRO A 73 -6.70 0.02 -3.07
C PRO A 73 -7.43 0.07 -1.72
N SER A 74 -7.85 -1.07 -1.18
CA SER A 74 -8.49 -1.15 0.16
C SER A 74 -7.64 -0.58 1.28
N TYR A 75 -6.32 -0.49 1.10
CA TYR A 75 -5.41 0.09 2.09
C TYR A 75 -5.10 1.58 1.86
N ALA A 76 -5.84 2.27 1.00
CA ALA A 76 -5.66 3.71 0.84
C ALA A 76 -5.84 4.45 2.17
N GLY A 77 -4.93 5.35 2.48
CA GLY A 77 -4.92 6.08 3.76
C GLY A 77 -4.32 5.30 4.95
N GLN A 78 -3.86 4.07 4.77
CA GLN A 78 -3.34 3.24 5.86
C GLN A 78 -1.82 3.03 5.81
N ILE A 79 -1.23 2.72 6.98
CA ILE A 79 0.15 2.28 7.19
C ILE A 79 0.08 0.81 7.61
N ILE A 80 0.60 -0.10 6.77
CA ILE A 80 0.43 -1.53 6.94
C ILE A 80 1.57 -2.13 7.76
N THR A 81 1.26 -2.74 8.89
CA THR A 81 2.19 -3.56 9.67
C THR A 81 2.17 -5.00 9.17
N PHE A 82 3.25 -5.48 8.58
CA PHE A 82 3.39 -6.87 8.19
C PHE A 82 3.83 -7.73 9.38
N THR A 83 3.02 -8.74 9.73
CA THR A 83 3.37 -9.66 10.83
C THR A 83 4.38 -10.71 10.41
N PHE A 84 4.44 -11.05 9.11
CA PHE A 84 5.47 -11.94 8.58
C PHE A 84 6.84 -11.22 8.59
N PRO A 85 7.89 -11.86 9.14
CA PRO A 85 9.14 -11.15 9.42
C PRO A 85 9.95 -10.78 8.18
N HIS A 86 9.89 -11.59 7.11
CA HIS A 86 10.74 -11.43 5.92
C HIS A 86 9.94 -10.88 4.74
N ILE A 87 9.89 -9.56 4.60
CA ILE A 87 9.23 -8.85 3.50
C ILE A 87 10.29 -8.36 2.51
N GLY A 88 10.04 -8.57 1.21
CA GLY A 88 10.97 -8.22 0.13
C GLY A 88 11.84 -9.38 -0.39
N ASN A 89 11.85 -10.50 0.31
CA ASN A 89 12.68 -11.67 -0.01
C ASN A 89 12.42 -12.31 -1.39
N VAL A 90 11.22 -12.15 -1.95
CA VAL A 90 10.87 -12.62 -3.29
C VAL A 90 10.93 -11.53 -4.35
N GLY A 91 11.31 -10.29 -3.98
CA GLY A 91 11.31 -9.15 -4.87
C GLY A 91 9.92 -8.68 -5.27
N VAL A 92 9.86 -7.90 -6.33
CA VAL A 92 8.61 -7.41 -6.94
C VAL A 92 8.65 -7.63 -8.45
N ASN A 93 7.47 -7.68 -9.08
CA ASN A 93 7.31 -7.87 -10.51
C ASN A 93 6.13 -7.04 -11.06
N ASN A 94 5.87 -7.11 -12.36
CA ASN A 94 4.81 -6.33 -13.01
C ASN A 94 3.45 -7.06 -13.06
N GLU A 95 3.40 -8.33 -12.63
CA GLU A 95 2.18 -9.16 -12.68
C GLU A 95 1.39 -9.08 -11.37
N ASP A 96 2.07 -9.04 -10.23
CA ASP A 96 1.47 -9.10 -8.88
C ASP A 96 1.02 -7.70 -8.41
N ILE A 97 0.24 -7.01 -9.25
CA ILE A 97 -0.29 -5.66 -9.02
C ILE A 97 -1.81 -5.70 -9.04
N GLU A 98 -2.44 -5.19 -7.99
CA GLU A 98 -3.87 -5.29 -7.77
C GLU A 98 -4.69 -4.05 -8.19
N THR A 99 -4.05 -2.98 -8.63
CA THR A 99 -4.75 -1.79 -9.10
C THR A 99 -4.35 -1.41 -10.52
N SER A 100 -5.29 -0.88 -11.29
CA SER A 100 -5.01 -0.21 -12.57
C SER A 100 -4.57 1.24 -12.38
N ASN A 101 -4.96 1.86 -11.27
CA ASN A 101 -4.57 3.21 -10.90
C ASN A 101 -3.24 3.18 -10.13
N LEU A 102 -2.14 3.45 -10.85
CA LEU A 102 -0.78 3.45 -10.29
C LEU A 102 -0.42 4.78 -9.64
N ALA A 103 -1.33 5.76 -9.61
CA ALA A 103 -1.08 7.04 -8.95
C ALA A 103 -0.96 6.81 -7.43
N ALA A 104 0.24 6.97 -6.91
CA ALA A 104 0.58 6.69 -5.51
C ALA A 104 -0.16 7.56 -4.48
N SER A 105 -0.82 8.64 -4.90
CA SER A 105 -1.54 9.56 -4.02
C SER A 105 -2.73 8.92 -3.30
N SER A 106 -3.34 7.89 -3.89
CA SER A 106 -4.51 7.19 -3.36
C SER A 106 -4.23 5.83 -2.72
N GLY A 107 -2.97 5.40 -2.67
CA GLY A 107 -2.58 4.08 -2.15
C GLY A 107 -2.23 4.08 -0.65
N VAL A 108 -1.58 2.98 -0.25
CA VAL A 108 -0.98 2.81 1.08
C VAL A 108 -0.02 3.95 1.40
N LYS A 109 -0.03 4.44 2.65
CA LYS A 109 0.82 5.56 3.10
C LYS A 109 2.23 5.10 3.52
N GLY A 110 2.37 3.87 3.94
CA GLY A 110 3.64 3.29 4.34
C GLY A 110 3.52 1.87 4.83
N CYS A 111 4.65 1.25 5.17
CA CYS A 111 4.65 -0.07 5.76
C CYS A 111 5.68 -0.22 6.90
N VAL A 112 5.33 -1.08 7.85
CA VAL A 112 6.13 -1.40 9.04
C VAL A 112 6.59 -2.84 8.93
N LEU A 113 7.90 -3.06 8.97
CA LEU A 113 8.57 -4.33 8.74
C LEU A 113 9.42 -4.74 9.96
N ARG A 114 9.47 -6.05 10.23
CA ARG A 114 10.27 -6.59 11.32
C ARG A 114 11.76 -6.57 11.01
N THR A 115 12.15 -7.04 9.83
CA THR A 115 13.56 -7.13 9.42
C THR A 115 13.85 -6.18 8.27
N SER A 116 15.12 -5.90 8.04
CA SER A 116 15.57 -5.15 6.87
C SER A 116 15.18 -5.88 5.58
N ILE A 117 14.89 -5.12 4.54
CA ILE A 117 14.64 -5.64 3.20
C ILE A 117 15.93 -6.29 2.68
N THR A 118 15.83 -7.53 2.22
CA THR A 118 16.96 -8.28 1.65
C THR A 118 16.94 -8.27 0.13
N ALA A 119 18.08 -8.58 -0.49
CA ALA A 119 18.13 -8.82 -1.92
C ALA A 119 17.15 -9.95 -2.31
N PRO A 120 16.41 -9.83 -3.42
CA PRO A 120 15.43 -10.83 -3.81
C PRO A 120 16.08 -12.16 -4.21
N SER A 121 15.41 -13.25 -3.87
CA SER A 121 15.84 -14.64 -4.12
C SER A 121 14.73 -15.44 -4.81
N ASN A 122 14.11 -14.87 -5.84
CA ASN A 122 13.01 -15.48 -6.59
C ASN A 122 13.18 -15.21 -8.09
N TRP A 123 12.91 -16.22 -8.93
CA TRP A 123 13.05 -16.13 -10.38
C TRP A 123 12.08 -15.13 -11.04
N ARG A 124 10.95 -14.80 -10.38
CA ARG A 124 9.98 -13.78 -10.85
C ARG A 124 10.38 -12.36 -10.48
N ALA A 125 11.43 -12.17 -9.68
CA ALA A 125 11.85 -10.83 -9.25
C ALA A 125 12.36 -10.02 -10.46
N ALA A 126 11.66 -8.93 -10.76
CA ALA A 126 12.11 -7.92 -11.74
C ALA A 126 12.88 -6.79 -11.06
N GLN A 127 12.63 -6.54 -9.76
CA GLN A 127 13.22 -5.45 -8.98
C GLN A 127 13.22 -5.81 -7.50
N ASP A 128 14.10 -5.20 -6.71
CA ASP A 128 14.05 -5.27 -5.25
C ASP A 128 12.93 -4.38 -4.68
N LEU A 129 12.46 -4.72 -3.47
CA LEU A 129 11.33 -4.02 -2.85
C LEU A 129 11.68 -2.58 -2.46
N ASP A 130 12.90 -2.30 -1.98
CA ASP A 130 13.29 -0.94 -1.54
C ASP A 130 13.24 0.06 -2.69
N SER A 131 13.83 -0.30 -3.84
CA SER A 131 13.79 0.50 -5.06
C SER A 131 12.37 0.70 -5.58
N TRP A 132 11.53 -0.33 -5.48
CA TRP A 132 10.13 -0.28 -5.89
C TRP A 132 9.30 0.64 -4.99
N LEU A 133 9.50 0.58 -3.66
CA LEU A 133 8.85 1.49 -2.70
C LEU A 133 9.25 2.95 -2.96
N LYS A 134 10.55 3.20 -3.19
CA LYS A 134 11.07 4.54 -3.56
C LYS A 134 10.38 5.11 -4.80
N ALA A 135 10.30 4.30 -5.86
CA ALA A 135 9.68 4.72 -7.12
C ALA A 135 8.18 5.05 -6.96
N ARG A 136 7.51 4.49 -5.95
CA ARG A 136 6.09 4.71 -5.66
C ARG A 136 5.82 5.72 -4.54
N GLY A 137 6.86 6.32 -3.96
CA GLY A 137 6.71 7.27 -2.85
C GLY A 137 6.23 6.62 -1.55
N ILE A 138 6.37 5.29 -1.40
CA ILE A 138 5.95 4.56 -0.20
C ILE A 138 7.08 4.54 0.81
N ILE A 139 6.80 4.98 2.04
CA ILE A 139 7.76 4.99 3.15
C ILE A 139 7.71 3.63 3.86
N ALA A 140 8.87 3.07 4.18
CA ALA A 140 8.97 1.88 5.01
C ALA A 140 9.83 2.13 6.25
N ILE A 141 9.44 1.51 7.37
CA ILE A 141 10.25 1.43 8.59
C ILE A 141 10.53 -0.03 8.91
N THR A 142 11.79 -0.36 9.16
CA THR A 142 12.28 -1.71 9.48
C THR A 142 12.87 -1.78 10.88
N GLY A 143 13.07 -2.99 11.39
CA GLY A 143 13.62 -3.20 12.75
C GLY A 143 12.59 -3.05 13.87
N ILE A 144 11.30 -3.10 13.54
CA ILE A 144 10.21 -2.92 14.50
C ILE A 144 9.75 -4.27 15.07
N ASP A 145 9.42 -4.31 16.36
CA ASP A 145 8.66 -5.43 16.91
C ASP A 145 7.20 -5.37 16.43
N THR A 146 6.97 -5.92 15.23
CA THR A 146 5.66 -5.95 14.58
C THR A 146 4.64 -6.78 15.37
N ARG A 147 5.10 -7.75 16.19
CA ARG A 147 4.22 -8.52 17.08
C ARG A 147 3.68 -7.65 18.22
N ALA A 148 4.56 -6.88 18.88
CA ALA A 148 4.15 -5.96 19.93
C ALA A 148 3.22 -4.86 19.38
N LEU A 149 3.53 -4.30 18.19
CA LEU A 149 2.67 -3.31 17.54
C LEU A 149 1.30 -3.91 17.20
N THR A 150 1.24 -5.13 16.67
CA THR A 150 -0.03 -5.83 16.38
C THR A 150 -0.85 -6.06 17.66
N ALA A 151 -0.20 -6.45 18.78
CA ALA A 151 -0.88 -6.60 20.07
C ALA A 151 -1.47 -5.27 20.55
N LEU A 152 -0.70 -4.18 20.44
CA LEU A 152 -1.14 -2.83 20.79
C LEU A 152 -2.38 -2.41 19.98
N ILE A 153 -2.39 -2.66 18.66
CA ILE A 153 -3.55 -2.37 17.80
C ILE A 153 -4.78 -3.20 18.22
N ARG A 154 -4.59 -4.47 18.54
CA ARG A 154 -5.70 -5.35 18.97
C ARG A 154 -6.30 -4.94 20.32
N GLU A 155 -5.48 -4.43 21.23
CA GLU A 155 -5.91 -4.02 22.57
C GLU A 155 -6.55 -2.62 22.59
N ASN A 156 -6.03 -1.68 21.79
CA ASN A 156 -6.41 -0.26 21.83
C ASN A 156 -7.20 0.20 20.60
N GLY A 157 -7.45 -0.69 19.62
CA GLY A 157 -8.02 -0.34 18.32
C GLY A 157 -7.00 0.26 17.35
N MET A 158 -7.44 0.53 16.13
CA MET A 158 -6.63 1.17 15.11
C MET A 158 -6.14 2.55 15.58
N GLN A 159 -4.89 2.85 15.32
CA GLN A 159 -4.25 4.08 15.75
C GLN A 159 -3.88 4.96 14.55
N ASN A 160 -4.19 6.24 14.63
CA ASN A 160 -3.61 7.22 13.72
C ASN A 160 -2.11 7.35 14.00
N ALA A 161 -1.31 7.48 12.96
CA ALA A 161 0.13 7.62 13.08
C ALA A 161 0.74 8.44 11.94
N VAL A 162 1.95 8.92 12.19
CA VAL A 162 2.86 9.40 11.14
C VAL A 162 4.01 8.43 11.02
N ILE A 163 4.29 7.98 9.80
CA ILE A 163 5.54 7.30 9.44
C ILE A 163 6.48 8.33 8.82
N ALA A 164 7.73 8.40 9.31
CA ALA A 164 8.72 9.35 8.81
C ALA A 164 10.05 8.65 8.53
N HIS A 165 10.70 8.98 7.39
CA HIS A 165 12.01 8.51 7.01
C HIS A 165 12.92 9.70 6.66
N SER A 166 13.98 9.88 7.42
CA SER A 166 15.03 10.90 7.25
C SER A 166 16.40 10.19 7.30
N PRO A 167 17.13 10.09 6.19
CA PRO A 167 18.41 9.36 6.13
C PRO A 167 19.47 9.88 7.07
N ASP A 168 19.42 11.15 7.45
CA ASP A 168 20.31 11.81 8.41
C ASP A 168 19.88 11.63 9.88
N GLY A 169 18.71 11.01 10.12
CA GLY A 169 18.17 10.77 11.46
C GLY A 169 17.67 12.02 12.17
N VAL A 170 17.45 13.12 11.44
CA VAL A 170 16.95 14.39 12.02
C VAL A 170 15.42 14.44 11.90
N PHE A 171 14.73 14.62 13.04
CA PHE A 171 13.28 14.64 13.12
C PHE A 171 12.78 15.75 14.05
N ASP A 172 11.74 16.49 13.64
CA ASP A 172 10.92 17.31 14.54
C ASP A 172 9.82 16.41 15.14
N ILE A 173 10.16 15.73 16.26
CA ILE A 173 9.25 14.77 16.91
C ILE A 173 7.96 15.46 17.37
N ASP A 174 8.02 16.70 17.82
CA ASP A 174 6.84 17.41 18.28
C ASP A 174 5.91 17.80 17.13
N ALA A 175 6.47 18.13 15.97
CA ALA A 175 5.67 18.32 14.75
C ALA A 175 4.99 17.02 14.32
N LEU A 176 5.72 15.88 14.28
CA LEU A 176 5.16 14.56 13.94
C LEU A 176 4.05 14.14 14.91
N LYS A 177 4.20 14.39 16.22
CA LYS A 177 3.15 14.13 17.22
C LYS A 177 1.90 14.98 16.98
N ARG A 178 2.08 16.27 16.69
CA ARG A 178 0.95 17.16 16.37
C ARG A 178 0.23 16.70 15.10
N GLU A 179 0.96 16.30 14.07
CA GLU A 179 0.41 15.80 12.82
C GLU A 179 -0.40 14.51 13.04
N ALA A 180 0.16 13.53 13.76
CA ALA A 180 -0.54 12.28 14.09
C ALA A 180 -1.83 12.52 14.89
N ALA A 181 -1.79 13.45 15.86
CA ALA A 181 -2.95 13.78 16.70
C ALA A 181 -4.02 14.62 15.98
N ALA A 182 -3.61 15.43 15.01
CA ALA A 182 -4.52 16.31 14.27
C ALA A 182 -5.28 15.61 13.14
N TRP A 183 -4.81 14.45 12.68
CA TRP A 183 -5.49 13.72 11.61
C TRP A 183 -6.80 13.10 12.13
N SER A 184 -7.91 13.36 11.42
CA SER A 184 -9.25 12.93 11.82
C SER A 184 -9.47 11.40 11.77
N GLY A 185 -8.54 10.65 11.17
CA GLY A 185 -8.70 9.21 10.96
C GLY A 185 -9.53 8.87 9.71
N MET A 186 -9.90 7.61 9.61
CA MET A 186 -10.63 7.08 8.44
C MET A 186 -12.15 7.37 8.49
N VAL A 187 -12.70 7.65 9.68
CA VAL A 187 -14.15 7.87 9.87
C VAL A 187 -14.60 9.12 9.10
N GLY A 188 -15.64 8.97 8.28
CA GLY A 188 -16.19 10.02 7.44
C GLY A 188 -15.43 10.26 6.13
N LEU A 189 -14.35 9.51 5.84
CA LEU A 189 -13.60 9.66 4.60
C LEU A 189 -14.17 8.77 3.50
N ASP A 190 -14.63 9.38 2.41
CA ASP A 190 -15.02 8.68 1.18
C ASP A 190 -13.79 8.55 0.26
N LEU A 191 -12.96 7.54 0.53
CA LEU A 191 -11.77 7.26 -0.28
C LEU A 191 -12.09 6.46 -1.55
N ALA A 192 -13.29 5.91 -1.68
CA ALA A 192 -13.72 5.19 -2.89
C ALA A 192 -13.70 6.10 -4.12
N LYS A 193 -14.05 7.39 -3.97
CA LYS A 193 -13.97 8.38 -5.04
C LYS A 193 -12.55 8.64 -5.56
N ASP A 194 -11.55 8.46 -4.69
CA ASP A 194 -10.15 8.72 -5.05
C ASP A 194 -9.52 7.55 -5.82
N VAL A 195 -10.08 6.34 -5.67
CA VAL A 195 -9.50 5.10 -6.22
C VAL A 195 -10.32 4.48 -7.35
N THR A 196 -11.58 4.87 -7.52
CA THR A 196 -12.47 4.37 -8.59
C THR A 196 -11.93 4.66 -9.98
N CYS A 197 -12.30 3.85 -10.97
CA CYS A 197 -11.97 4.08 -12.36
C CYS A 197 -12.66 5.33 -12.92
N GLY A 198 -11.96 6.08 -13.78
CA GLY A 198 -12.52 7.29 -14.41
C GLY A 198 -13.49 7.03 -15.57
N GLN A 199 -13.56 5.79 -16.07
CA GLN A 199 -14.44 5.36 -17.16
C GLN A 199 -14.69 3.86 -17.11
N SER A 200 -15.82 3.42 -17.66
CA SER A 200 -16.13 1.99 -17.77
C SER A 200 -15.16 1.27 -18.71
N TYR A 201 -14.81 0.04 -18.36
CA TYR A 201 -13.99 -0.85 -19.18
C TYR A 201 -14.41 -2.30 -19.05
N THR A 202 -13.92 -3.18 -19.95
CA THR A 202 -14.16 -4.61 -19.90
C THR A 202 -12.93 -5.35 -19.37
N TRP A 203 -13.17 -6.48 -18.69
CA TRP A 203 -12.11 -7.34 -18.16
C TRP A 203 -12.31 -8.79 -18.61
N ASP A 204 -11.23 -9.43 -19.08
CA ASP A 204 -11.24 -10.81 -19.56
C ASP A 204 -10.08 -11.66 -19.04
N GLU A 205 -9.12 -11.04 -18.31
CA GLU A 205 -7.97 -11.78 -17.75
C GLU A 205 -8.42 -12.73 -16.64
N THR A 206 -7.95 -13.99 -16.70
CA THR A 206 -8.26 -15.04 -15.71
C THR A 206 -7.11 -15.29 -14.75
N SER A 207 -7.28 -16.23 -13.80
CA SER A 207 -6.27 -16.58 -12.80
C SER A 207 -4.92 -16.96 -13.41
N TRP A 208 -3.84 -16.63 -12.71
CA TRP A 208 -2.48 -16.97 -13.12
C TRP A 208 -2.21 -18.47 -13.01
N ARG A 209 -1.51 -19.01 -13.98
CA ARG A 209 -1.08 -20.41 -14.00
C ARG A 209 0.41 -20.54 -14.19
N TRP A 210 1.01 -21.50 -13.50
CA TRP A 210 2.43 -21.77 -13.62
C TRP A 210 2.82 -22.11 -15.06
N GLY A 211 3.83 -21.40 -15.59
CA GLY A 211 4.34 -21.60 -16.95
C GLY A 211 3.53 -20.94 -18.07
N GLU A 212 2.32 -20.45 -17.78
CA GLU A 212 1.41 -19.86 -18.75
C GLU A 212 1.16 -18.37 -18.48
N GLY A 213 1.28 -17.94 -17.22
CA GLY A 213 0.90 -16.59 -16.79
C GLY A 213 -0.62 -16.45 -16.61
N TYR A 214 -1.14 -15.23 -16.82
CA TYR A 214 -2.58 -14.95 -16.79
C TYR A 214 -3.23 -15.40 -18.11
N GLY A 215 -4.35 -16.16 -17.98
CA GLY A 215 -5.16 -16.56 -19.12
C GLY A 215 -6.17 -15.50 -19.54
N ARG A 216 -7.02 -15.85 -20.52
CA ARG A 216 -8.15 -15.00 -20.97
C ARG A 216 -9.44 -15.80 -21.03
N GLN A 217 -10.57 -15.13 -20.71
CA GLN A 217 -11.90 -15.68 -20.86
C GLN A 217 -12.41 -15.45 -22.28
N GLU A 218 -12.43 -16.54 -23.09
CA GLU A 218 -12.83 -16.49 -24.51
C GLU A 218 -14.29 -16.88 -24.72
N HIS A 219 -14.90 -17.63 -23.77
CA HIS A 219 -16.26 -18.17 -23.88
C HIS A 219 -17.09 -17.85 -22.62
N PRO A 220 -17.40 -16.57 -22.37
CA PRO A 220 -18.17 -16.17 -21.19
C PRO A 220 -19.60 -16.69 -21.29
N ARG A 221 -20.15 -17.12 -20.14
CA ARG A 221 -21.52 -17.60 -20.00
C ARG A 221 -22.44 -16.58 -19.33
N PHE A 222 -21.85 -15.68 -18.55
CA PHE A 222 -22.56 -14.68 -17.76
C PHE A 222 -21.96 -13.30 -17.99
N HIS A 223 -22.79 -12.27 -17.90
CA HIS A 223 -22.36 -10.88 -17.89
C HIS A 223 -22.48 -10.30 -16.47
N VAL A 224 -21.38 -9.90 -15.88
CA VAL A 224 -21.34 -9.24 -14.56
C VAL A 224 -20.94 -7.78 -14.74
N VAL A 225 -21.74 -6.88 -14.18
CA VAL A 225 -21.32 -5.47 -14.01
C VAL A 225 -20.72 -5.30 -12.64
N ALA A 226 -19.46 -4.87 -12.57
CA ALA A 226 -18.71 -4.64 -11.35
C ALA A 226 -18.64 -3.14 -11.06
N ILE A 227 -19.13 -2.70 -9.90
CA ILE A 227 -19.05 -1.31 -9.44
C ILE A 227 -17.71 -1.16 -8.73
N ASP A 228 -16.88 -0.21 -9.18
CA ASP A 228 -15.51 -0.02 -8.70
C ASP A 228 -15.44 1.00 -7.56
N PHE A 229 -15.35 0.52 -6.32
CA PHE A 229 -15.07 1.32 -5.13
C PHE A 229 -13.59 1.25 -4.70
N GLY A 230 -12.70 0.77 -5.55
CA GLY A 230 -11.31 0.44 -5.28
C GLY A 230 -11.05 -1.04 -5.53
N LEU A 231 -11.46 -1.49 -6.69
CA LEU A 231 -11.56 -2.88 -7.07
C LEU A 231 -10.19 -3.53 -7.23
N LYS A 232 -10.02 -4.67 -6.57
CA LYS A 232 -8.85 -5.53 -6.65
C LYS A 232 -8.89 -6.39 -7.90
N ARG A 233 -7.83 -6.33 -8.73
CA ARG A 233 -7.74 -7.09 -10.00
C ARG A 233 -7.95 -8.59 -9.83
N ASN A 234 -7.45 -9.17 -8.74
CA ASN A 234 -7.60 -10.61 -8.54
C ASN A 234 -9.07 -11.03 -8.42
N ILE A 235 -9.96 -10.18 -7.91
CA ILE A 235 -11.39 -10.46 -7.87
C ILE A 235 -11.96 -10.56 -9.29
N LEU A 236 -11.56 -9.66 -10.18
CA LEU A 236 -11.95 -9.72 -11.60
C LEU A 236 -11.43 -11.00 -12.28
N ARG A 237 -10.19 -11.39 -11.97
CA ARG A 237 -9.59 -12.62 -12.50
C ARG A 237 -10.36 -13.86 -12.09
N GLU A 238 -10.78 -13.94 -10.82
CA GLU A 238 -11.58 -15.05 -10.33
C GLU A 238 -12.98 -15.08 -10.96
N LEU A 239 -13.65 -13.93 -11.10
CA LEU A 239 -14.94 -13.84 -11.80
C LEU A 239 -14.80 -14.27 -13.28
N ALA A 240 -13.74 -13.83 -13.97
CA ALA A 240 -13.47 -14.25 -15.35
C ALA A 240 -13.17 -15.75 -15.44
N ALA A 241 -12.42 -16.31 -14.49
CA ALA A 241 -12.09 -17.74 -14.46
C ALA A 241 -13.30 -18.64 -14.29
N VAL A 242 -14.37 -18.18 -13.60
CA VAL A 242 -15.62 -18.95 -13.47
C VAL A 242 -16.61 -18.71 -14.63
N GLY A 243 -16.24 -17.97 -15.65
CA GLY A 243 -17.01 -17.81 -16.90
C GLY A 243 -17.76 -16.52 -17.03
N CYS A 244 -17.37 -15.45 -16.32
CA CYS A 244 -18.00 -14.15 -16.45
C CYS A 244 -17.28 -13.26 -17.49
N LYS A 245 -18.04 -12.59 -18.34
CA LYS A 245 -17.64 -11.35 -18.99
C LYS A 245 -17.89 -10.22 -18.01
N ILE A 246 -16.90 -9.38 -17.76
CA ILE A 246 -17.03 -8.34 -16.75
C ILE A 246 -16.99 -6.97 -17.40
N THR A 247 -17.96 -6.12 -17.04
CA THR A 247 -17.93 -4.68 -17.32
C THR A 247 -17.73 -3.95 -16.00
N VAL A 248 -16.60 -3.28 -15.85
CA VAL A 248 -16.31 -2.45 -14.67
C VAL A 248 -16.84 -1.05 -14.91
N VAL A 249 -17.53 -0.48 -13.92
CA VAL A 249 -18.10 0.86 -13.98
C VAL A 249 -17.66 1.70 -12.77
N PRO A 250 -17.57 3.05 -12.89
CA PRO A 250 -17.26 3.93 -11.78
C PRO A 250 -18.24 3.80 -10.60
N ALA A 251 -17.77 4.19 -9.42
CA ALA A 251 -18.51 4.11 -8.15
C ALA A 251 -19.83 4.89 -8.15
N ASP A 252 -19.90 5.98 -8.93
CA ASP A 252 -21.06 6.89 -9.04
C ASP A 252 -22.03 6.53 -10.19
N THR A 253 -21.87 5.37 -10.80
CA THR A 253 -22.74 4.93 -11.90
C THR A 253 -24.15 4.62 -11.40
N SER A 254 -25.18 5.23 -12.03
CA SER A 254 -26.55 5.02 -11.62
C SER A 254 -27.06 3.59 -11.85
N ALA A 255 -28.03 3.17 -11.06
CA ALA A 255 -28.68 1.86 -11.21
C ALA A 255 -29.25 1.67 -12.59
N GLU A 256 -29.90 2.72 -13.17
CA GLU A 256 -30.45 2.66 -14.53
C GLU A 256 -29.35 2.37 -15.56
N ALA A 257 -28.19 3.01 -15.46
CA ALA A 257 -27.08 2.80 -16.38
C ALA A 257 -26.44 1.42 -16.23
N ILE A 258 -26.47 0.85 -15.02
CA ILE A 258 -26.04 -0.52 -14.74
C ILE A 258 -27.02 -1.53 -15.32
N LEU A 259 -28.30 -1.40 -15.01
CA LEU A 259 -29.38 -2.31 -15.46
C LEU A 259 -29.60 -2.26 -16.97
N ALA A 260 -29.41 -1.09 -17.60
CA ALA A 260 -29.47 -0.96 -19.07
C ALA A 260 -28.37 -1.77 -19.80
N ARG A 261 -27.39 -2.31 -19.10
CA ARG A 261 -26.36 -3.24 -19.65
C ARG A 261 -26.84 -4.69 -19.62
N GLU A 262 -28.05 -4.97 -19.11
CA GLU A 262 -28.65 -6.30 -19.00
C GLU A 262 -27.71 -7.32 -18.32
N PRO A 263 -27.22 -7.04 -17.10
CA PRO A 263 -26.32 -7.97 -16.43
C PRO A 263 -27.04 -9.20 -15.88
N ASP A 264 -26.38 -10.36 -15.92
CA ASP A 264 -26.80 -11.56 -15.19
C ASP A 264 -26.55 -11.43 -13.69
N GLY A 265 -25.66 -10.52 -13.28
CA GLY A 265 -25.35 -10.21 -11.89
C GLY A 265 -24.59 -8.90 -11.72
N VAL A 266 -24.69 -8.31 -10.53
CA VAL A 266 -23.94 -7.11 -10.14
C VAL A 266 -22.98 -7.44 -9.03
N PHE A 267 -21.72 -7.04 -9.20
CA PHE A 267 -20.68 -7.17 -8.20
C PHE A 267 -20.36 -5.80 -7.60
N VAL A 268 -20.44 -5.70 -6.27
CA VAL A 268 -20.13 -4.50 -5.48
C VAL A 268 -18.76 -4.70 -4.85
N SER A 269 -17.76 -3.94 -5.31
CA SER A 269 -16.37 -4.26 -5.03
C SER A 269 -15.94 -3.94 -3.59
N ASN A 270 -14.76 -4.44 -3.23
CA ASN A 270 -13.96 -3.94 -2.12
C ASN A 270 -13.59 -2.47 -2.33
N GLY A 271 -13.14 -1.82 -1.27
CA GLY A 271 -12.66 -0.43 -1.35
C GLY A 271 -12.21 0.10 0.00
N PRO A 272 -11.54 1.26 0.02
CA PRO A 272 -11.10 1.95 1.21
C PRO A 272 -12.16 2.91 1.75
N GLY A 273 -11.91 3.44 2.95
CA GLY A 273 -12.68 4.50 3.54
C GLY A 273 -13.83 4.04 4.43
N ASP A 274 -14.69 5.00 4.77
CA ASP A 274 -15.84 4.76 5.63
C ASP A 274 -17.05 4.33 4.79
N PRO A 275 -17.63 3.13 5.04
CA PRO A 275 -18.82 2.68 4.32
C PRO A 275 -20.02 3.60 4.48
N ALA A 276 -20.13 4.34 5.60
CA ALA A 276 -21.20 5.31 5.78
C ALA A 276 -21.07 6.49 4.81
N ALA A 277 -19.84 7.01 4.63
CA ALA A 277 -19.59 8.13 3.72
C ALA A 277 -19.79 7.73 2.24
N THR A 278 -19.26 6.58 1.83
CA THR A 278 -19.47 6.03 0.49
C THR A 278 -20.95 5.66 0.27
N GLY A 279 -21.62 5.16 1.31
CA GLY A 279 -23.01 4.75 1.29
C GLY A 279 -24.00 5.88 1.00
N GLU A 280 -23.65 7.15 1.29
CA GLU A 280 -24.53 8.29 1.02
C GLU A 280 -25.02 8.34 -0.43
N TYR A 281 -24.16 8.04 -1.39
CA TYR A 281 -24.53 8.00 -2.81
C TYR A 281 -24.71 6.57 -3.34
N ALA A 282 -23.99 5.58 -2.82
CA ALA A 282 -24.02 4.22 -3.34
C ALA A 282 -25.25 3.44 -2.89
N VAL A 283 -25.67 3.54 -1.61
CA VAL A 283 -26.78 2.75 -1.05
C VAL A 283 -28.11 3.02 -1.76
N PRO A 284 -28.50 4.26 -2.11
CA PRO A 284 -29.72 4.50 -2.89
C PRO A 284 -29.74 3.79 -4.25
N GLU A 285 -28.60 3.71 -4.93
CA GLU A 285 -28.49 3.01 -6.21
C GLU A 285 -28.46 1.49 -6.02
N LEU A 286 -27.76 0.99 -5.00
CA LEU A 286 -27.74 -0.44 -4.66
C LEU A 286 -29.14 -0.97 -4.32
N LYS A 287 -29.96 -0.21 -3.60
CA LYS A 287 -31.37 -0.57 -3.33
C LYS A 287 -32.17 -0.77 -4.62
N LYS A 288 -32.05 0.13 -5.59
CA LYS A 288 -32.74 0.00 -6.90
C LYS A 288 -32.27 -1.26 -7.65
N ILE A 289 -30.96 -1.58 -7.58
CA ILE A 289 -30.40 -2.81 -8.18
C ILE A 289 -30.96 -4.05 -7.51
N ILE A 290 -31.01 -4.09 -6.18
CA ILE A 290 -31.57 -5.21 -5.41
C ILE A 290 -33.07 -5.37 -5.71
N ASP A 291 -33.83 -4.28 -5.74
CA ASP A 291 -35.26 -4.27 -6.02
C ASP A 291 -35.58 -4.75 -7.45
N SER A 292 -34.65 -4.64 -8.39
CA SER A 292 -34.76 -5.18 -9.73
C SER A 292 -34.74 -6.72 -9.80
N GLY A 293 -34.27 -7.37 -8.73
CA GLY A 293 -34.14 -8.83 -8.66
C GLY A 293 -32.85 -9.39 -9.30
N VAL A 294 -31.95 -8.54 -9.82
CA VAL A 294 -30.66 -8.98 -10.36
C VAL A 294 -29.80 -9.51 -9.22
N PRO A 295 -29.21 -10.72 -9.32
CA PRO A 295 -28.29 -11.25 -8.34
C PRO A 295 -27.16 -10.26 -8.02
N THR A 296 -27.00 -9.93 -6.74
CA THR A 296 -26.01 -8.94 -6.30
C THR A 296 -25.11 -9.54 -5.24
N PHE A 297 -23.79 -9.35 -5.38
CA PHE A 297 -22.77 -9.85 -4.46
C PHE A 297 -21.78 -8.77 -4.12
N GLY A 298 -21.41 -8.63 -2.84
CA GLY A 298 -20.47 -7.63 -2.37
C GLY A 298 -19.30 -8.23 -1.58
N ILE A 299 -18.14 -7.59 -1.70
CA ILE A 299 -16.93 -7.94 -0.92
C ILE A 299 -16.46 -6.72 -0.13
N CYS A 300 -16.07 -6.91 1.15
CA CYS A 300 -15.51 -5.89 2.04
C CYS A 300 -16.43 -4.65 2.09
N LEU A 301 -16.00 -3.49 1.60
CA LEU A 301 -16.82 -2.27 1.54
C LEU A 301 -18.18 -2.52 0.86
N GLY A 302 -18.18 -3.24 -0.26
CA GLY A 302 -19.41 -3.62 -0.96
C GLY A 302 -20.33 -4.48 -0.13
N HIS A 303 -19.79 -5.43 0.65
CA HIS A 303 -20.59 -6.23 1.58
C HIS A 303 -21.18 -5.37 2.72
N GLN A 304 -20.40 -4.45 3.27
CA GLN A 304 -20.85 -3.54 4.32
C GLN A 304 -21.98 -2.61 3.86
N MET A 305 -21.95 -2.18 2.59
CA MET A 305 -23.03 -1.34 2.03
C MET A 305 -24.30 -2.14 1.69
N LEU A 306 -24.22 -3.46 1.51
CA LEU A 306 -25.38 -4.34 1.28
C LEU A 306 -26.07 -4.76 2.59
N GLY A 307 -25.36 -4.71 3.74
CA GLY A 307 -25.88 -5.06 5.08
C GLY A 307 -26.50 -3.88 5.78
#